data_6d4e4f5fd08fe42e761efeab35191bdd
#
_entry.id   6d4e4f5fd08fe42e761efeab35191bdd
#
_cell.length_a   1.000
_cell.length_b   1.000
_cell.length_c   1.000
_cell.angle_alpha   90.00
_cell.angle_beta   90.00
_cell.angle_gamma   90.00
#
_symmetry.space_group_name_H-M   'P 1'
#
loop_
_entity.id
_entity.type
_entity.pdbx_description
1 polymer ?
#
loop_
_entity_poly.entity_id
_entity_poly.type
_entity_poly.pdbx_seq_one_letter_code
_entity_poly.pdbx_strand_id
1 'polypeptide(L)'
;MKELYIGDIVNTHGIKGELRIISDFKYKDAIFKPNFILYVGKNREPLTIVSYRKHKNYDMVLFSGVNDINDALPYKGESVYINRDDLNIEGYINEDLIGLD
;
A
#
# COMPACT_ATOMS: atom_id res chain seq x y z
N MET A 1 10.71 11.87 6.80
CA MET A 1 9.54 11.37 6.08
C MET A 1 8.29 11.52 6.92
N LYS A 2 7.23 12.00 6.32
CA LYS A 2 5.97 12.16 7.05
C LYS A 2 5.11 10.94 6.80
N GLU A 3 5.29 9.91 7.58
CA GLU A 3 4.58 8.67 7.34
C GLU A 3 3.15 8.70 7.82
N LEU A 4 2.32 7.97 7.12
CA LEU A 4 0.92 7.84 7.46
C LEU A 4 0.56 6.36 7.32
N TYR A 5 0.04 5.79 8.39
CA TYR A 5 -0.37 4.40 8.39
C TYR A 5 -1.63 4.25 7.55
N ILE A 6 -1.65 3.26 6.66
CA ILE A 6 -2.80 3.09 5.77
C ILE A 6 -3.42 1.70 5.82
N GLY A 7 -2.77 0.72 6.39
CA GLY A 7 -3.36 -0.61 6.41
C GLY A 7 -2.36 -1.68 6.77
N ASP A 8 -2.79 -2.93 6.62
CA ASP A 8 -1.96 -4.08 6.95
C ASP A 8 -2.00 -5.10 5.84
N ILE A 9 -0.86 -5.77 5.64
CA ILE A 9 -0.79 -6.89 4.73
C ILE A 9 -1.25 -8.10 5.51
N VAL A 10 -2.38 -8.67 5.14
CA VAL A 10 -2.95 -9.77 5.91
C VAL A 10 -2.59 -11.14 5.37
N ASN A 11 -2.20 -11.23 4.12
CA ASN A 11 -1.83 -12.53 3.56
C ASN A 11 -1.21 -12.35 2.19
N THR A 12 -0.67 -13.44 1.66
CA THR A 12 -0.23 -13.49 0.28
C THR A 12 -1.35 -14.09 -0.56
N HIS A 13 -1.27 -13.92 -1.88
CA HIS A 13 -2.27 -14.45 -2.77
C HIS A 13 -1.64 -14.92 -4.08
N GLY A 14 -1.66 -16.21 -4.30
CA GLY A 14 -1.20 -16.78 -5.55
C GLY A 14 0.30 -16.89 -5.67
N ILE A 15 0.73 -17.63 -6.67
CA ILE A 15 2.15 -17.92 -6.83
C ILE A 15 2.96 -16.73 -7.33
N LYS A 16 2.30 -15.72 -7.87
CA LYS A 16 3.00 -14.54 -8.37
C LYS A 16 3.41 -13.58 -7.27
N GLY A 17 2.94 -13.82 -6.06
CA GLY A 17 3.34 -12.99 -4.94
C GLY A 17 2.50 -11.77 -4.67
N GLU A 18 1.26 -11.75 -5.14
CA GLU A 18 0.36 -10.65 -4.79
C GLU A 18 0.14 -10.64 -3.29
N LEU A 19 -0.05 -9.46 -2.74
CA LEU A 19 -0.29 -9.29 -1.33
C LEU A 19 -1.67 -8.69 -1.09
N ARG A 20 -2.37 -9.26 -0.12
CA ARG A 20 -3.70 -8.77 0.27
C ARG A 20 -3.53 -7.74 1.36
N ILE A 21 -4.04 -6.54 1.11
CA ILE A 21 -3.99 -5.46 2.08
C ILE A 21 -5.40 -5.12 2.53
N ILE A 22 -5.58 -4.93 3.83
CA ILE A 22 -6.80 -4.39 4.39
C ILE A 22 -6.49 -2.95 4.75
N SER A 23 -7.25 -2.03 4.20
CA SER A 23 -7.01 -0.61 4.40
C SER A 23 -8.32 0.16 4.51
N ASP A 24 -8.37 1.05 5.48
CA ASP A 24 -9.50 1.95 5.65
C ASP A 24 -9.16 3.35 5.13
N PHE A 25 -8.06 3.46 4.40
CA PHE A 25 -7.63 4.77 3.93
C PHE A 25 -8.69 5.36 3.01
N LYS A 26 -8.96 6.63 3.22
CA LYS A 26 -10.07 7.28 2.55
C LYS A 26 -9.81 7.53 1.07
N TYR A 27 -8.58 7.77 0.69
CA TYR A 27 -8.24 8.12 -0.67
C TYR A 27 -7.40 7.04 -1.34
N LYS A 28 -7.96 5.84 -1.40
CA LYS A 28 -7.24 4.70 -1.94
C LYS A 28 -6.80 4.88 -3.38
N ASP A 29 -7.58 5.59 -4.17
CA ASP A 29 -7.22 5.79 -5.58
C ASP A 29 -5.96 6.62 -5.74
N ALA A 30 -5.60 7.36 -4.73
CA ALA A 30 -4.41 8.20 -4.78
C ALA A 30 -3.15 7.42 -4.46
N ILE A 31 -3.28 6.24 -3.84
CA ILE A 31 -2.11 5.49 -3.41
C ILE A 31 -2.02 4.09 -4.01
N PHE A 32 -3.13 3.45 -4.29
CA PHE A 32 -3.10 2.10 -4.86
C PHE A 32 -3.11 2.19 -6.37
N LYS A 33 -1.96 2.42 -6.93
CA LYS A 33 -1.81 2.55 -8.38
C LYS A 33 -0.36 2.22 -8.76
N PRO A 34 -0.11 1.82 -10.00
CA PRO A 34 1.26 1.51 -10.43
C PRO A 34 2.20 2.68 -10.20
N ASN A 35 3.40 2.36 -9.85
CA ASN A 35 4.50 3.30 -9.63
C ASN A 35 4.44 4.07 -8.31
N PHE A 36 3.41 3.86 -7.51
CA PHE A 36 3.35 4.50 -6.20
C PHE A 36 4.18 3.67 -5.21
N ILE A 37 4.85 4.32 -4.28
CA ILE A 37 5.69 3.63 -3.30
C ILE A 37 4.99 3.52 -1.97
N LEU A 38 4.89 2.30 -1.46
CA LEU A 38 4.38 2.04 -0.12
C LEU A 38 5.57 1.65 0.76
N TYR A 39 5.48 1.96 2.03
CA TYR A 39 6.53 1.64 2.99
C TYR A 39 6.00 0.57 3.93
N VAL A 40 6.71 -0.54 4.00
CA VAL A 40 6.20 -1.73 4.65
C VAL A 40 7.05 -2.15 5.83
N GLY A 41 6.37 -2.49 6.92
CA GLY A 41 7.01 -3.11 8.06
C GLY A 41 7.72 -2.14 8.98
N LYS A 42 8.35 -2.72 9.98
CA LYS A 42 9.03 -1.96 11.00
C LYS A 42 10.13 -1.08 10.43
N ASN A 43 10.79 -1.57 9.39
CA ASN A 43 11.88 -0.84 8.78
C ASN A 43 11.43 0.12 7.69
N ARG A 44 10.14 0.19 7.42
CA ARG A 44 9.59 1.07 6.39
C ARG A 44 10.25 0.84 5.04
N GLU A 45 10.32 -0.42 4.65
CA GLU A 45 10.95 -0.78 3.38
C GLU A 45 10.14 -0.21 2.22
N PRO A 46 10.76 0.56 1.33
CA PRO A 46 10.02 1.13 0.20
C PRO A 46 9.79 0.09 -0.87
N LEU A 47 8.52 -0.08 -1.25
CA LEU A 47 8.15 -1.05 -2.27
C LEU A 47 7.28 -0.35 -3.30
N THR A 48 7.64 -0.47 -4.56
CA THR A 48 6.91 0.19 -5.64
C THR A 48 5.84 -0.74 -6.18
N ILE A 49 4.63 -0.22 -6.31
CA ILE A 49 3.52 -1.00 -6.83
C ILE A 49 3.68 -1.19 -8.32
N VAL A 50 3.61 -2.43 -8.77
CA VAL A 50 3.65 -2.78 -10.18
C VAL A 50 2.22 -2.87 -10.71
N SER A 51 1.34 -3.50 -9.94
CA SER A 51 -0.05 -3.61 -10.33
C SER A 51 -0.94 -3.64 -9.11
N TYR A 52 -2.19 -3.27 -9.31
CA TYR A 52 -3.17 -3.21 -8.25
C TYR A 52 -4.53 -3.64 -8.78
N ARG A 53 -5.28 -4.32 -7.95
CA ARG A 53 -6.67 -4.62 -8.25
C ARG A 53 -7.44 -4.77 -6.95
N LYS A 54 -8.72 -4.47 -7.02
CA LYS A 54 -9.59 -4.67 -5.88
C LYS A 54 -10.18 -6.06 -5.96
N HIS A 55 -10.20 -6.77 -4.85
CA HIS A 55 -10.78 -8.11 -4.81
C HIS A 55 -11.52 -8.28 -3.49
N LYS A 56 -12.84 -8.28 -3.55
CA LYS A 56 -13.67 -8.34 -2.34
C LYS A 56 -13.33 -7.18 -1.43
N ASN A 57 -12.97 -7.43 -0.21
CA ASN A 57 -12.64 -6.38 0.74
C ASN A 57 -11.16 -6.05 0.76
N TYR A 58 -10.39 -6.66 -0.14
CA TYR A 58 -8.94 -6.51 -0.12
C TYR A 58 -8.45 -5.64 -1.26
N ASP A 59 -7.37 -4.95 -0.98
CA ASP A 59 -6.63 -4.22 -2.00
C ASP A 59 -5.42 -5.09 -2.32
N MET A 60 -5.39 -5.64 -3.53
CA MET A 60 -4.35 -6.57 -3.92
C MET A 60 -3.27 -5.85 -4.69
N VAL A 61 -2.04 -5.96 -4.22
CA VAL A 61 -0.93 -5.29 -4.88
C VAL A 61 0.18 -6.27 -5.20
N LEU A 62 0.89 -5.97 -6.29
CA LEU A 62 2.10 -6.69 -6.65
C LEU A 62 3.21 -5.66 -6.62
N PHE A 63 4.27 -5.94 -5.89
CA PHE A 63 5.38 -5.01 -5.77
C PHE A 63 6.55 -5.40 -6.66
N SER A 64 7.28 -4.39 -7.12
CA SER A 64 8.49 -4.61 -7.87
C SER A 64 9.48 -5.38 -6.99
N GLY A 65 10.11 -6.39 -7.53
CA GLY A 65 11.05 -7.19 -6.76
C GLY A 65 10.43 -8.38 -6.06
N VAL A 66 9.10 -8.44 -6.02
CA VAL A 66 8.39 -9.56 -5.42
C VAL A 66 7.85 -10.38 -6.58
N ASN A 67 8.54 -11.46 -6.92
CA ASN A 67 8.25 -12.21 -8.15
C ASN A 67 7.51 -13.51 -7.93
N ASP A 68 7.44 -13.98 -6.69
CA ASP A 68 6.71 -15.19 -6.40
C ASP A 68 6.30 -15.17 -4.92
N ILE A 69 5.61 -16.23 -4.52
CA ILE A 69 5.08 -16.27 -3.17
C ILE A 69 6.18 -16.28 -2.12
N ASN A 70 7.34 -16.84 -2.43
CA ASN A 70 8.44 -16.87 -1.46
C ASN A 70 8.96 -15.47 -1.16
N ASP A 71 8.96 -14.61 -2.16
CA ASP A 71 9.38 -13.24 -1.97
C ASP A 71 8.33 -12.46 -1.19
N ALA A 72 7.07 -12.88 -1.28
CA ALA A 72 5.97 -12.18 -0.63
C ALA A 72 5.80 -12.57 0.84
N LEU A 73 6.16 -13.78 1.20
CA LEU A 73 5.93 -14.27 2.56
C LEU A 73 6.48 -13.39 3.67
N PRO A 74 7.66 -12.80 3.52
CA PRO A 74 8.20 -11.96 4.59
C PRO A 74 7.33 -10.74 4.91
N TYR A 75 6.46 -10.34 3.99
CA TYR A 75 5.65 -9.15 4.20
C TYR A 75 4.29 -9.46 4.83
N LYS A 76 3.96 -10.73 4.96
CA LYS A 76 2.69 -11.12 5.56
C LYS A 76 2.63 -10.63 7.00
N GLY A 77 1.57 -9.97 7.35
CA GLY A 77 1.38 -9.47 8.71
C GLY A 77 1.99 -8.10 8.98
N GLU A 78 2.65 -7.52 8.00
CA GLU A 78 3.30 -6.24 8.22
C GLU A 78 2.36 -5.07 7.98
N SER A 79 2.61 -3.97 8.66
CA SER A 79 1.84 -2.75 8.48
C SER A 79 2.37 -1.95 7.29
N VAL A 80 1.49 -1.18 6.68
CA VAL A 80 1.80 -0.43 5.48
C VAL A 80 1.61 1.05 5.71
N TYR A 81 2.57 1.84 5.25
CA TYR A 81 2.57 3.28 5.42
C TYR A 81 2.84 3.97 4.10
N ILE A 82 2.51 5.25 4.02
CA ILE A 82 2.88 6.07 2.87
C ILE A 82 3.61 7.29 3.37
N ASN A 83 4.32 7.95 2.46
CA ASN A 83 4.89 9.25 2.75
C ASN A 83 3.84 10.26 2.32
N ARG A 84 3.35 11.07 3.27
CA ARG A 84 2.30 12.04 2.96
C ARG A 84 2.70 12.98 1.84
N ASP A 85 3.97 13.24 1.71
CA ASP A 85 4.44 14.14 0.67
C ASP A 85 4.27 13.55 -0.73
N ASP A 86 4.05 12.24 -0.82
CA ASP A 86 3.85 11.59 -2.11
C ASP A 86 2.39 11.63 -2.55
N LEU A 87 1.50 12.11 -1.71
CA LEU A 87 0.09 12.17 -2.07
C LEU A 87 -0.12 13.30 -3.07
N ASN A 88 -0.63 12.94 -4.24
CA ASN A 88 -0.96 13.92 -5.24
C ASN A 88 -2.47 13.88 -5.38
N ILE A 89 -3.13 14.68 -4.59
CA ILE A 89 -4.56 14.60 -4.48
C ILE A 89 -5.27 15.86 -4.88
N GLU A 90 -4.91 16.37 -6.00
CA GLU A 90 -5.60 17.53 -6.54
C GLU A 90 -7.06 17.23 -6.55
N GLY A 91 -7.86 18.01 -6.09
CA GLY A 91 -9.27 17.72 -6.02
C GLY A 91 -9.68 17.25 -4.64
N TYR A 92 -8.73 16.75 -3.88
CA TYR A 92 -9.04 16.38 -2.53
C TYR A 92 -8.33 17.28 -1.57
N ILE A 93 -7.57 18.20 -2.06
CA ILE A 93 -6.71 18.89 -1.25
C ILE A 93 -7.42 19.78 -0.38
N ASN A 94 -7.36 19.54 0.80
CA ASN A 94 -7.93 20.41 1.75
C ASN A 94 -7.69 19.83 3.09
N GLU A 95 -8.17 20.50 4.07
CA GLU A 95 -7.93 20.15 5.42
C GLU A 95 -8.52 18.81 5.77
N ASP A 96 -9.56 18.42 5.06
CA ASP A 96 -10.19 17.15 5.38
C ASP A 96 -9.25 16.01 5.21
N LEU A 97 -8.32 16.13 4.31
CA LEU A 97 -7.39 15.07 4.09
C LEU A 97 -6.23 15.17 5.01
N ILE A 98 -5.69 16.33 5.16
CA ILE A 98 -4.48 16.50 5.88
C ILE A 98 -4.61 16.84 7.29
N GLY A 99 -5.45 17.62 7.61
CA GLY A 99 -5.50 18.15 8.93
C GLY A 99 -6.35 17.47 9.85
N LEU A 100 -7.11 16.68 9.35
CA LEU A 100 -7.99 16.18 10.12
C LEU A 100 -7.90 15.01 10.53
N ASP A 101 -7.59 14.78 10.29
CA ASP A 101 -7.66 13.74 10.60
C ASP A 101 -7.47 13.40 11.13
#